data_9b5478f3b99c0ca0b79a465fd1bb6b72
#
_entry.id   9b5478f3b99c0ca0b79a465fd1bb6b72
#
_cell.length_a   1.000
_cell.length_b   1.000
_cell.length_c   1.000
_cell.angle_alpha   90.00
_cell.angle_beta   90.00
_cell.angle_gamma   90.00
#
_symmetry.space_group_name_H-M   'P 1'
#
loop_
_entity.id
_entity.type
_entity.pdbx_description
1 polymer ?
#
loop_
_entity_poly.entity_id
_entity_poly.type
_entity_poly.pdbx_seq_one_letter_code
_entity_poly.pdbx_strand_id
1 'polypeptide(L)'
;MYAVIFEVQPKTELAAQTYFDLAAELRTELEEIDGFISVERFSSLSDEKKFLSISFWRDEKSLKQWREHHQHRKAQQKGRGEIFKDYRIIVAKVIRDYGITNRKEAP
;
A
#
# COMPACT_ATOMS: atom_id res chain seq x y z
N MET A 1 -13.33 9.19 -0.57
CA MET A 1 -12.11 8.50 -1.02
C MET A 1 -11.06 8.53 0.08
N TYR A 2 -10.36 7.45 0.23
CA TYR A 2 -9.31 7.28 1.24
C TYR A 2 -8.01 6.89 0.59
N ALA A 3 -6.90 7.30 1.20
CA ALA A 3 -5.56 6.90 0.79
C ALA A 3 -4.91 6.11 1.91
N VAL A 4 -4.20 5.03 1.53
CA VAL A 4 -3.35 4.28 2.47
C VAL A 4 -1.92 4.44 2.01
N ILE A 5 -1.10 4.97 2.90
CA ILE A 5 0.32 5.18 2.66
C ILE A 5 1.09 4.17 3.52
N PHE A 6 1.84 3.30 2.86
CA PHE A 6 2.60 2.26 3.53
C PHE A 6 4.09 2.50 3.26
N GLU A 7 4.82 2.97 4.28
CA GLU A 7 6.27 3.17 4.21
C GLU A 7 6.95 1.94 4.79
N VAL A 8 7.95 1.39 4.07
CA VAL A 8 8.64 0.20 4.52
C VAL A 8 10.15 0.33 4.34
N GLN A 9 10.89 -0.26 5.29
CA GLN A 9 12.32 -0.48 5.18
C GLN A 9 12.57 -1.97 5.32
N PRO A 10 12.83 -2.69 4.22
CA PRO A 10 13.18 -4.10 4.30
C PRO A 10 14.52 -4.28 5.03
N LYS A 11 14.70 -5.43 5.69
CA LYS A 11 15.94 -5.71 6.44
C LYS A 11 17.15 -5.88 5.54
N THR A 12 16.95 -6.47 4.36
CA THR A 12 18.02 -6.81 3.41
C THR A 12 17.52 -6.63 1.99
N GLU A 13 18.43 -6.71 1.02
CA GLU A 13 18.04 -6.69 -0.40
C GLU A 13 17.16 -7.90 -0.74
N LEU A 14 17.45 -9.05 -0.15
CA LEU A 14 16.62 -10.25 -0.34
C LEU A 14 15.23 -10.06 0.23
N ALA A 15 15.13 -9.43 1.40
CA ALA A 15 13.84 -9.10 2.01
C ALA A 15 13.05 -8.11 1.14
N ALA A 16 13.74 -7.15 0.51
CA ALA A 16 13.09 -6.22 -0.43
C ALA A 16 12.51 -6.97 -1.62
N GLN A 17 13.25 -7.91 -2.19
CA GLN A 17 12.75 -8.72 -3.31
C GLN A 17 11.55 -9.56 -2.89
N THR A 18 11.61 -10.15 -1.69
CA THR A 18 10.49 -10.91 -1.13
C THR A 18 9.23 -10.04 -1.00
N TYR A 19 9.40 -8.81 -0.53
CA TYR A 19 8.31 -7.85 -0.42
C TYR A 19 7.70 -7.52 -1.80
N PHE A 20 8.53 -7.27 -2.81
CA PHE A 20 8.04 -6.97 -4.16
C PHE A 20 7.31 -8.14 -4.78
N ASP A 21 7.82 -9.36 -4.60
CA ASP A 21 7.18 -10.58 -5.09
C ASP A 21 5.81 -10.78 -4.44
N LEU A 22 5.74 -10.61 -3.12
CA LEU A 22 4.51 -10.72 -2.36
C LEU A 22 3.49 -9.67 -2.79
N ALA A 23 3.95 -8.45 -3.01
CA ALA A 23 3.12 -7.35 -3.47
C ALA A 23 2.51 -7.63 -4.85
N ALA A 24 3.29 -8.25 -5.74
CA ALA A 24 2.81 -8.65 -7.07
C ALA A 24 1.72 -9.73 -6.96
N GLU A 25 1.90 -10.70 -6.09
CA GLU A 25 0.87 -11.72 -5.82
C GLU A 25 -0.42 -11.10 -5.29
N LEU A 26 -0.30 -10.16 -4.37
CA LEU A 26 -1.45 -9.55 -3.72
C LEU A 26 -2.21 -8.58 -4.63
N ARG A 27 -1.58 -8.10 -5.69
CA ARG A 27 -2.21 -7.14 -6.59
C ARG A 27 -3.50 -7.67 -7.22
N THR A 28 -3.49 -8.94 -7.64
CA THR A 28 -4.68 -9.57 -8.21
C THR A 28 -5.84 -9.59 -7.21
N GLU A 29 -5.53 -9.89 -5.96
CA GLU A 29 -6.53 -9.92 -4.89
C GLU A 29 -7.06 -8.53 -4.57
N LEU A 30 -6.19 -7.52 -4.59
CA LEU A 30 -6.58 -6.12 -4.40
C LEU A 30 -7.60 -5.67 -5.46
N GLU A 31 -7.32 -6.00 -6.71
CA GLU A 31 -8.16 -5.59 -7.83
C GLU A 31 -9.56 -6.19 -7.78
N GLU A 32 -9.75 -7.29 -7.06
CA GLU A 32 -11.05 -7.92 -6.87
C GLU A 32 -11.91 -7.27 -5.80
N ILE A 33 -11.35 -6.42 -4.95
CA ILE A 33 -12.09 -5.77 -3.88
C ILE A 33 -12.89 -4.60 -4.45
N ASP A 34 -14.20 -4.63 -4.26
CA ASP A 34 -15.07 -3.53 -4.65
C ASP A 34 -14.69 -2.28 -3.86
N GLY A 35 -14.42 -1.21 -4.59
CA GLY A 35 -13.97 0.05 -3.98
C GLY A 35 -12.47 0.28 -4.02
N PHE A 36 -11.67 -0.72 -4.42
CA PHE A 36 -10.26 -0.50 -4.70
C PHE A 36 -10.13 0.37 -5.96
N ILE A 37 -9.29 1.41 -5.91
CA ILE A 37 -9.10 2.32 -7.03
C ILE A 37 -7.75 2.11 -7.70
N SER A 38 -6.65 2.22 -6.94
CA SER A 38 -5.31 2.09 -7.50
C SER A 38 -4.27 1.85 -6.43
N VAL A 39 -3.11 1.36 -6.84
CA VAL A 39 -1.92 1.24 -6.00
C VAL A 39 -0.68 1.49 -6.85
N GLU A 40 0.27 2.20 -6.28
CA GLU A 40 1.56 2.46 -6.92
C GLU A 40 2.66 2.50 -5.87
N ARG A 41 3.85 2.04 -6.25
CA ARG A 41 5.01 2.02 -5.36
C ARG A 41 6.07 2.99 -5.82
N PHE A 42 6.77 3.54 -4.84
CA PHE A 42 7.82 4.55 -5.06
C PHE A 42 9.02 4.21 -4.20
N SER A 43 10.20 4.58 -4.65
CA SER A 43 11.40 4.51 -3.83
C SER A 43 11.77 5.91 -3.37
N SER A 44 12.35 6.01 -2.16
CA SER A 44 12.81 7.28 -1.64
C SER A 44 14.06 7.75 -2.39
N LEU A 45 14.10 9.03 -2.74
CA LEU A 45 15.28 9.62 -3.37
C LEU A 45 16.41 9.87 -2.37
N SER A 46 16.07 9.98 -1.09
CA SER A 46 17.05 10.24 -0.03
C SER A 46 17.50 8.97 0.70
N ASP A 47 16.78 7.86 0.52
CA ASP A 47 17.11 6.58 1.17
C ASP A 47 16.75 5.44 0.23
N GLU A 48 17.75 4.87 -0.44
CA GLU A 48 17.56 3.79 -1.42
C GLU A 48 16.90 2.53 -0.85
N LYS A 49 16.94 2.36 0.47
CA LYS A 49 16.41 1.18 1.15
C LYS A 49 14.98 1.39 1.64
N LYS A 50 14.40 2.54 1.36
CA LYS A 50 13.06 2.88 1.82
C LYS A 50 12.10 2.98 0.64
N PHE A 51 10.95 2.32 0.80
CA PHE A 51 9.91 2.28 -0.24
C PHE A 51 8.58 2.72 0.36
N LEU A 52 7.70 3.18 -0.53
CA LEU A 52 6.38 3.62 -0.15
C LEU A 52 5.37 3.08 -1.17
N SER A 53 4.28 2.52 -0.70
CA SER A 53 3.13 2.28 -1.56
C SER A 53 2.02 3.25 -1.18
N ILE A 54 1.31 3.75 -2.18
CA ILE A 54 0.11 4.54 -1.96
C ILE A 54 -1.03 3.86 -2.69
N SER A 55 -2.12 3.60 -1.97
CA SER A 55 -3.32 3.02 -2.53
C SER A 55 -4.51 3.92 -2.26
N PHE A 56 -5.46 3.93 -3.20
CA PHE A 56 -6.67 4.73 -3.09
C PHE A 56 -7.89 3.83 -3.06
N TRP A 57 -8.89 4.23 -2.27
CA TRP A 57 -10.06 3.44 -1.95
C TRP A 57 -11.31 4.33 -1.94
N ARG A 58 -12.40 3.80 -2.44
CA ARG A 58 -13.66 4.54 -2.50
C ARG A 58 -14.19 4.91 -1.12
N ASP A 59 -14.13 3.98 -0.14
CA ASP A 59 -14.72 4.15 1.18
C ASP A 59 -14.02 3.30 2.24
N GLU A 60 -14.39 3.50 3.51
CA GLU A 60 -13.82 2.75 4.62
C GLU A 60 -14.19 1.27 4.60
N LYS A 61 -15.35 0.93 4.07
CA LYS A 61 -15.81 -0.46 3.96
C LYS A 61 -14.85 -1.28 3.10
N SER A 62 -14.40 -0.71 1.99
CA SER A 62 -13.42 -1.34 1.10
C SER A 62 -12.09 -1.58 1.81
N LEU A 63 -11.62 -0.58 2.55
CA LEU A 63 -10.41 -0.67 3.36
C LEU A 63 -10.50 -1.76 4.40
N LYS A 64 -11.65 -1.85 5.07
CA LYS A 64 -11.89 -2.86 6.11
C LYS A 64 -11.82 -4.26 5.51
N GLN A 65 -12.44 -4.46 4.35
CA GLN A 65 -12.40 -5.74 3.64
C GLN A 65 -10.97 -6.15 3.33
N TRP A 66 -10.17 -5.22 2.83
CA TRP A 66 -8.77 -5.48 2.52
C TRP A 66 -7.96 -5.80 3.76
N ARG A 67 -8.15 -5.03 4.84
CA ARG A 67 -7.44 -5.24 6.10
C ARG A 67 -7.72 -6.64 6.65
N GLU A 68 -8.96 -7.07 6.64
CA GLU A 68 -9.36 -8.41 7.10
C GLU A 68 -8.75 -9.49 6.23
N HIS A 69 -8.78 -9.31 4.92
CA HIS A 69 -8.17 -10.22 3.96
C HIS A 69 -6.66 -10.31 4.14
N HIS A 70 -6.00 -9.16 4.30
CA HIS A 70 -4.56 -9.08 4.50
C HIS A 70 -4.13 -9.78 5.80
N GLN A 71 -4.86 -9.59 6.88
CA GLN A 71 -4.59 -10.27 8.13
C GLN A 71 -4.72 -11.78 8.00
N HIS A 72 -5.71 -12.25 7.27
CA HIS A 72 -5.89 -13.67 7.00
C HIS A 72 -4.70 -14.24 6.21
N ARG A 73 -4.28 -13.56 5.16
CA ARG A 73 -3.11 -13.96 4.36
C ARG A 73 -1.83 -13.95 5.19
N LYS A 74 -1.66 -12.95 6.03
CA LYS A 74 -0.52 -12.85 6.93
C LYS A 74 -0.46 -14.04 7.89
N ALA A 75 -1.59 -14.44 8.43
CA ALA A 75 -1.69 -15.61 9.30
C ALA A 75 -1.30 -16.89 8.57
N GLN A 76 -1.69 -17.03 7.30
CA GLN A 76 -1.34 -18.18 6.48
C GLN A 76 0.16 -18.23 6.15
N GLN A 77 0.84 -17.09 6.17
CA GLN A 77 2.26 -16.97 5.83
C GLN A 77 3.16 -16.88 7.07
N LYS A 78 2.69 -17.37 8.17
CA LYS A 78 3.32 -17.26 9.49
C LYS A 78 4.79 -17.70 9.55
N GLY A 79 5.26 -18.54 8.62
CA GLY A 79 6.64 -19.02 8.58
C GLY A 79 7.61 -18.15 7.77
N ARG A 80 7.16 -17.09 7.12
CA ARG A 80 8.01 -16.27 6.25
C ARG A 80 8.90 -15.26 7.00
N GLY A 81 8.80 -15.19 8.32
CA GLY A 81 9.63 -14.32 9.14
C GLY A 81 9.38 -12.83 8.93
N GLU A 82 10.09 -12.03 9.67
CA GLU A 82 9.99 -10.58 9.59
C GLU A 82 10.89 -10.07 8.46
N ILE A 83 10.29 -9.48 7.45
CA ILE A 83 11.03 -8.94 6.30
C ILE A 83 11.34 -7.44 6.45
N PHE A 84 10.67 -6.75 7.38
CA PHE A 84 10.84 -5.31 7.56
C PHE A 84 11.67 -4.96 8.77
N LYS A 85 12.62 -4.04 8.57
CA LYS A 85 13.33 -3.39 9.65
C LYS A 85 12.40 -2.40 10.37
N ASP A 86 11.57 -1.70 9.59
CA ASP A 86 10.60 -0.74 10.08
C ASP A 86 9.49 -0.56 9.05
N TYR A 87 8.31 -0.18 9.53
CA TYR A 87 7.21 0.21 8.64
C TYR A 87 6.27 1.18 9.34
N ARG A 88 5.52 1.93 8.53
CA ARG A 88 4.49 2.84 9.02
C ARG A 88 3.32 2.83 8.05
N ILE A 89 2.10 2.74 8.60
CA ILE A 89 0.87 2.79 7.82
C ILE A 89 0.11 4.05 8.19
N ILE A 90 -0.26 4.84 7.20
CA ILE A 90 -1.07 6.04 7.38
C ILE A 90 -2.33 5.86 6.55
N VAL A 91 -3.50 6.01 7.19
CA VAL A 91 -4.78 6.03 6.52
C VAL A 91 -5.29 7.46 6.57
N ALA A 92 -5.60 8.04 5.42
CA ALA A 92 -6.01 9.43 5.33
C ALA A 92 -7.26 9.58 4.46
N LYS A 93 -8.14 10.46 4.86
CA LYS A 93 -9.29 10.84 4.03
C LYS A 93 -8.82 11.87 3.01
N VAL A 94 -9.12 11.64 1.74
CA VAL A 94 -8.76 12.56 0.66
C VAL A 94 -9.75 13.72 0.65
N ILE A 95 -9.23 14.92 0.86
CA ILE A 95 -10.06 16.13 0.85
C ILE A 95 -10.15 16.70 -0.57
N ARG A 96 -9.04 16.69 -1.30
CA ARG A 96 -8.98 17.16 -2.68
C ARG A 96 -8.06 16.27 -3.49
N ASP A 97 -8.41 16.10 -4.76
CA ASP A 97 -7.62 15.31 -5.71
C ASP A 97 -7.80 15.97 -7.07
N TYR A 98 -6.79 16.70 -7.52
CA TYR A 98 -6.84 17.38 -8.81
C TYR A 98 -5.46 17.39 -9.47
N GLY A 99 -5.48 17.46 -10.79
CA GLY A 99 -4.27 17.51 -11.59
C GLY A 99 -4.25 18.74 -12.49
N ILE A 100 -3.33 18.74 -13.44
CA ILE A 100 -3.14 19.89 -14.34
C ILE A 100 -4.37 20.21 -15.19
N THR A 101 -5.20 19.19 -15.49
CA THR A 101 -6.36 19.34 -16.36
C THR A 101 -7.67 19.62 -15.60
N ASN A 102 -7.69 19.46 -14.28
CA ASN A 102 -8.90 19.64 -13.46
C ASN A 102 -8.64 20.48 -12.22
N ARG A 103 -8.01 21.65 -12.42
CA ARG A 103 -7.54 22.53 -11.33
C ARG A 103 -8.65 23.36 -10.68
N LYS A 104 -9.90 23.17 -11.05
CA LYS A 104 -11.03 23.91 -10.46
C LYS A 104 -11.14 23.75 -8.94
N GLU A 105 -10.63 22.60 -8.43
CA GLU A 105 -10.65 22.30 -7.00
C GLU A 105 -9.38 22.73 -6.27
N ALA A 106 -8.45 23.38 -6.96
CA ALA A 106 -7.21 23.88 -6.35
C ALA A 106 -7.51 24.82 -5.20
N PRO A 107 -6.75 24.73 -4.10
CA PRO A 107 -6.96 25.62 -2.97
C PRO A 107 -6.64 27.07 -3.30
#